data_b71f5dde2a8d93b74be0c98363ce8ec7
#
_entry.id   b71f5dde2a8d93b74be0c98363ce8ec7
#
_cell.length_a   1.000
_cell.length_b   1.000
_cell.length_c   1.000
_cell.angle_alpha   90.00
_cell.angle_beta   90.00
_cell.angle_gamma   90.00
#
_symmetry.space_group_name_H-M   'P 1'
#
loop_
_entity.id
_entity.type
_entity.pdbx_description
1 polymer ?
#
loop_
_entity_poly.entity_id
_entity_poly.type
_entity_poly.pdbx_seq_one_letter_code
_entity_poly.pdbx_strand_id
1 'polypeptide(L)'
;MQRQVLGLDIGGANIKAASADGTFTAARYFPLWNQSHQLVEVLRDIINDVSANFLAVTMTGEIADCFESKQQGVQFIANAVVKAATS
;
A
#
# COMPACT_ATOMS: atom_id res chain seq x y z
N MET A 1 15.39 14.49 -15.99
CA MET A 1 14.16 13.85 -15.50
C MET A 1 14.39 13.39 -14.07
N GLN A 2 13.56 13.84 -13.17
CA GLN A 2 13.65 13.43 -11.78
C GLN A 2 12.90 12.11 -11.57
N ARG A 3 13.51 11.21 -10.80
CA ARG A 3 12.84 9.99 -10.40
C ARG A 3 12.12 10.22 -9.09
N GLN A 4 10.85 9.92 -9.06
CA GLN A 4 10.02 10.05 -7.88
C GLN A 4 9.71 8.67 -7.32
N VAL A 5 10.02 8.48 -6.06
CA VAL A 5 9.71 7.25 -5.34
C VAL A 5 8.60 7.55 -4.35
N LEU A 6 7.57 6.73 -4.36
CA LEU A 6 6.51 6.77 -3.35
C LEU A 6 6.71 5.59 -2.40
N GLY A 7 6.92 5.89 -1.13
CA GLY A 7 6.99 4.86 -0.09
C GLY A 7 5.59 4.54 0.42
N LEU A 8 5.28 3.26 0.54
CA LEU A 8 4.03 2.78 1.10
C LEU A 8 4.32 1.89 2.30
N ASP A 9 3.61 2.14 3.39
CA ASP A 9 3.66 1.30 4.59
C ASP A 9 2.25 0.75 4.83
N ILE A 10 2.07 -0.54 4.57
CA ILE A 10 0.77 -1.20 4.63
C ILE A 10 0.69 -2.01 5.92
N GLY A 11 0.07 -1.42 6.93
CA GLY A 11 -0.14 -2.06 8.22
C GLY A 11 -1.50 -2.73 8.32
N GLY A 12 -1.77 -3.33 9.46
CA GLY A 12 -3.07 -3.98 9.72
C GLY A 12 -4.21 -3.02 9.92
N ALA A 13 -3.94 -1.79 10.33
CA ALA A 13 -4.97 -0.79 10.63
C ALA A 13 -4.79 0.52 9.86
N ASN A 14 -3.62 0.78 9.30
CA ASN A 14 -3.33 2.06 8.63
C ASN A 14 -2.46 1.83 7.41
N ILE A 15 -2.69 2.67 6.40
CA ILE A 15 -1.81 2.76 5.24
C ILE A 15 -1.18 4.15 5.28
N LYS A 16 0.15 4.21 5.22
CA LYS A 16 0.90 5.47 5.19
C LYS A 16 1.67 5.56 3.90
N ALA A 17 1.79 6.77 3.38
CA ALA A 17 2.53 7.00 2.15
C ALA A 17 3.33 8.29 2.26
N ALA A 18 4.50 8.29 1.65
CA ALA A 18 5.35 9.48 1.58
C ALA A 18 6.19 9.45 0.33
N SER A 19 6.26 10.58 -0.37
CA SER A 19 7.18 10.70 -1.49
C SER A 19 8.60 10.95 -1.00
N ALA A 20 9.59 10.48 -1.77
CA ALA A 20 10.99 10.62 -1.39
C ALA A 20 11.44 12.07 -1.29
N ASP A 21 10.85 12.96 -2.09
CA ASP A 21 11.17 14.38 -2.06
C ASP A 21 10.46 15.15 -0.94
N GLY A 22 9.62 14.50 -0.16
CA GLY A 22 8.94 15.11 0.97
C GLY A 22 7.73 15.98 0.63
N THR A 23 7.32 16.05 -0.64
CA THR A 23 6.22 16.92 -1.05
C THR A 23 4.85 16.32 -0.85
N PHE A 24 4.77 15.01 -0.66
CA PHE A 24 3.51 14.30 -0.48
C PHE A 24 3.59 13.37 0.72
N THR A 25 2.60 13.46 1.58
CA THR A 25 2.38 12.48 2.66
C THR A 25 0.89 12.21 2.78
N ALA A 26 0.55 10.98 3.13
CA ALA A 26 -0.82 10.57 3.39
C ALA A 26 -0.85 9.50 4.47
N ALA A 27 -1.92 9.49 5.24
CA ALA A 27 -2.17 8.44 6.22
C ALA A 27 -3.67 8.17 6.20
N ARG A 28 -4.04 6.89 6.05
CA ARG A 28 -5.44 6.48 6.03
C ARG A 28 -5.66 5.36 7.03
N TYR A 29 -6.72 5.49 7.81
CA TYR A 29 -7.22 4.39 8.59
C TYR A 29 -7.82 3.36 7.63
N PHE A 30 -7.28 2.16 7.65
CA PHE A 30 -7.75 1.09 6.78
C PHE A 30 -7.65 -0.23 7.56
N PRO A 31 -8.75 -0.70 8.15
CA PRO A 31 -8.74 -1.95 8.90
C PRO A 31 -8.69 -3.13 7.94
N LEU A 32 -7.49 -3.58 7.62
CA LEU A 32 -7.24 -4.61 6.62
C LEU A 32 -8.01 -5.90 6.94
N TRP A 33 -8.14 -6.24 8.22
CA TRP A 33 -8.75 -7.48 8.67
C TRP A 33 -10.22 -7.64 8.22
N ASN A 34 -10.94 -6.53 7.98
CA ASN A 34 -12.33 -6.61 7.52
C ASN A 34 -12.60 -5.88 6.21
N GLN A 35 -11.59 -5.20 5.64
CA GLN A 35 -11.75 -4.44 4.40
C GLN A 35 -10.71 -4.83 3.34
N SER A 36 -10.12 -6.02 3.46
CA SER A 36 -9.06 -6.47 2.55
C SER A 36 -9.47 -6.39 1.08
N HIS A 37 -10.75 -6.62 0.78
CA HIS A 37 -11.27 -6.56 -0.60
C HIS A 37 -11.22 -5.16 -1.22
N GLN A 38 -11.02 -4.12 -0.42
CA GLN A 38 -10.93 -2.75 -0.91
C GLN A 38 -9.48 -2.25 -1.01
N LEU A 39 -8.52 -3.10 -0.70
CA LEU A 39 -7.11 -2.68 -0.64
C LEU A 39 -6.62 -2.12 -1.97
N VAL A 40 -6.93 -2.78 -3.08
CA VAL A 40 -6.50 -2.33 -4.41
C VAL A 40 -7.00 -0.92 -4.70
N GLU A 41 -8.27 -0.64 -4.41
CA GLU A 41 -8.87 0.66 -4.69
C GLU A 41 -8.24 1.77 -3.85
N VAL A 42 -8.00 1.51 -2.57
CA VAL A 42 -7.39 2.49 -1.68
C VAL A 42 -5.95 2.79 -2.11
N LEU A 43 -5.19 1.75 -2.45
CA LEU A 43 -3.82 1.93 -2.94
C LEU A 43 -3.80 2.70 -4.25
N ARG A 44 -4.73 2.39 -5.15
CA ARG A 44 -4.82 3.10 -6.43
C ARG A 44 -5.09 4.59 -6.24
N ASP A 45 -5.98 4.94 -5.31
CA ASP A 45 -6.27 6.33 -4.99
C ASP A 45 -5.03 7.07 -4.50
N ILE A 46 -4.26 6.43 -3.61
CA ILE A 46 -3.04 7.03 -3.08
C ILE A 46 -1.98 7.18 -4.18
N ILE A 47 -1.79 6.15 -4.99
CA ILE A 47 -0.79 6.16 -6.06
C ILE A 47 -1.12 7.19 -7.12
N ASN A 48 -2.40 7.37 -7.44
CA ASN A 48 -2.82 8.34 -8.45
C ASN A 48 -2.64 9.80 -8.03
N ASP A 49 -2.51 10.06 -6.73
CA ASP A 49 -2.27 11.41 -6.24
C ASP A 49 -0.81 11.85 -6.46
N VAL A 50 0.06 10.94 -6.84
CA VAL A 50 1.49 11.20 -7.02
C VAL A 50 1.95 10.63 -8.35
N SER A 51 2.71 11.41 -9.11
CA SER A 51 3.35 10.92 -10.33
C SER A 51 4.64 10.21 -9.98
N ALA A 52 4.54 8.99 -9.45
CA ALA A 52 5.71 8.23 -9.03
C ALA A 52 6.18 7.29 -10.13
N ASN A 53 7.50 7.14 -10.23
CA ASN A 53 8.14 6.19 -11.14
C ASN A 53 8.34 4.84 -10.47
N PHE A 54 8.53 4.84 -9.15
CA PHE A 54 8.84 3.65 -8.38
C PHE A 54 8.03 3.63 -7.09
N LEU A 55 7.69 2.44 -6.64
CA LEU A 55 7.07 2.22 -5.33
C LEU A 55 8.05 1.45 -4.44
N ALA A 56 8.23 1.93 -3.22
CA ALA A 56 8.97 1.22 -2.18
C ALA A 56 7.94 0.82 -1.12
N VAL A 57 7.79 -0.48 -0.85
CA VAL A 57 6.70 -0.98 -0.03
C VAL A 57 7.23 -1.72 1.18
N THR A 58 6.75 -1.34 2.35
CA THR A 58 6.90 -2.14 3.56
C THR A 58 5.52 -2.62 3.99
N MET A 59 5.47 -3.75 4.68
CA MET A 59 4.19 -4.27 5.12
C MET A 59 4.31 -4.96 6.47
N THR A 60 3.33 -4.70 7.33
CA THR A 60 3.11 -5.44 8.57
C THR A 60 1.69 -6.01 8.62
N GLY A 61 0.87 -5.68 7.60
CA GLY A 61 -0.51 -6.16 7.48
C GLY A 61 -0.60 -7.66 7.23
N GLU A 62 0.50 -8.33 6.88
CA GLU A 62 0.51 -9.77 6.64
C GLU A 62 0.15 -10.60 7.87
N ILE A 63 0.21 -9.99 9.06
CA ILE A 63 -0.19 -10.66 10.31
C ILE A 63 -1.64 -10.36 10.70
N ALA A 64 -2.40 -9.68 9.84
CA ALA A 64 -3.81 -9.38 10.14
C ALA A 64 -4.63 -10.66 10.24
N ASP A 65 -5.67 -10.61 11.08
CA ASP A 65 -6.49 -11.79 11.39
C ASP A 65 -7.23 -12.36 10.17
N CYS A 66 -7.38 -11.59 9.09
CA CYS A 66 -8.04 -12.07 7.88
C CYS A 66 -7.21 -13.07 7.09
N PHE A 67 -5.94 -13.27 7.43
CA PHE A 67 -5.07 -14.20 6.72
C PHE A 67 -4.81 -15.44 7.57
N GLU A 68 -4.79 -16.61 6.92
CA GLU A 68 -4.53 -17.88 7.59
C GLU A 68 -3.05 -18.07 7.93
N SER A 69 -2.17 -17.41 7.19
CA SER A 69 -0.74 -17.48 7.41
C SER A 69 -0.08 -16.16 7.03
N LYS A 70 1.12 -15.94 7.56
CA LYS A 70 1.92 -14.77 7.19
C LYS A 70 2.22 -14.77 5.68
N GLN A 71 2.55 -15.93 5.13
CA GLN A 71 2.84 -16.06 3.71
C GLN A 71 1.64 -15.66 2.85
N GLN A 72 0.44 -16.08 3.23
CA GLN A 72 -0.77 -15.70 2.54
C GLN A 72 -0.97 -14.18 2.60
N GLY A 73 -0.72 -13.57 3.75
CA GLY A 73 -0.83 -12.12 3.90
C GLY A 73 0.14 -11.36 3.02
N VAL A 74 1.40 -11.79 2.98
CA VAL A 74 2.41 -11.16 2.12
C VAL A 74 2.00 -11.25 0.66
N GLN A 75 1.57 -12.43 0.21
CA GLN A 75 1.16 -12.65 -1.16
C GLN A 75 -0.04 -11.76 -1.53
N PHE A 76 -1.02 -11.68 -0.66
CA PHE A 76 -2.21 -10.87 -0.87
C PHE A 76 -1.85 -9.39 -1.03
N ILE A 77 -1.05 -8.86 -0.11
CA ILE A 77 -0.68 -7.43 -0.12
C ILE A 77 0.19 -7.12 -1.34
N ALA A 78 1.16 -7.97 -1.64
CA ALA A 78 2.03 -7.78 -2.81
C ALA A 78 1.23 -7.75 -4.11
N ASN A 79 0.29 -8.69 -4.27
CA ASN A 79 -0.58 -8.72 -5.45
C ASN A 79 -1.46 -7.47 -5.54
N ALA A 80 -1.96 -6.97 -4.42
CA ALA A 80 -2.78 -5.76 -4.41
C ALA A 80 -1.97 -4.54 -4.85
N VAL A 81 -0.71 -4.42 -4.40
CA VAL A 81 0.17 -3.33 -4.81
C VAL A 81 0.41 -3.37 -6.32
N VAL A 82 0.72 -4.55 -6.86
CA VAL A 82 0.96 -4.70 -8.31
C VAL A 82 -0.28 -4.30 -9.10
N LYS A 83 -1.46 -4.76 -8.70
CA LYS A 83 -2.70 -4.41 -9.39
C LYS A 83 -2.97 -2.90 -9.33
N ALA A 84 -2.76 -2.29 -8.18
CA ALA A 84 -2.99 -0.86 -8.03
C ALA A 84 -2.02 -0.04 -8.88
N ALA A 85 -0.78 -0.50 -9.01
CA ALA A 85 0.27 0.21 -9.74
C ALA A 85 0.12 0.09 -11.26
N THR A 86 -0.50 -0.98 -11.74
CA THR A 86 -0.58 -1.28 -13.18
C THR A 86 -1.94 -0.95 -13.82
N SER A 87 -2.86 -0.41 -13.08
CA SER A 87 -4.20 -0.11 -13.59
C SER A 87 -4.38 1.31 -14.10
#